data_d299f6b8e599ad8195ffba401f9c51b8
#
_entry.id   d299f6b8e599ad8195ffba401f9c51b8
#
_cell.length_a   1.000
_cell.length_b   1.000
_cell.length_c   1.000
_cell.angle_alpha   90.00
_cell.angle_beta   90.00
_cell.angle_gamma   90.00
#
_symmetry.space_group_name_H-M   'P 1'
#
loop_
_entity.id
_entity.type
_entity.pdbx_description
1 polymer ?
#
loop_
_entity_poly.entity_id
_entity_poly.type
_entity_poly.pdbx_seq_one_letter_code
_entity_poly.pdbx_strand_id
1 'polypeptide(L)'
;MDAIRKASGQLHSYLPSLEFNQEHHRRINEEIGQQLSVDEVLQHPEFPHVNWPLQPDRKERIDVAAGRGGPFKISYELHGHGPRKIIWIMGLGGYMKTWQRQTKDFGHTESDQYSSLVFDNRGIGESDKPLLRYTTFEMAKDVVELLDHVGWIESRSVHVVGISMGGMIAQELVSSSRESSLSHLNFISTAPRIVRTLPYMENVRNRIDLMWPKALGAQISKVKADCYSAEWLKKPDETESIVQPFPTNGDRFASGELTKRLLPGAFTRQGFLCQLYAAGFHHKSAAQLKQLADAVGRERIMVLHGTGDHMIDFVHGKMLLAELGGEEGGVTKSFHDGMGHVAPFEIRHEFKRIIAGRIAETEKMAS
;
A
#
# COMPACT_ATOMS: atom_id res chain seq x y z
N MET A 1 -12.03 -29.40 18.97
CA MET A 1 -11.11 -29.15 17.83
C MET A 1 -11.28 -30.16 16.71
N ASP A 2 -11.56 -31.43 17.00
CA ASP A 2 -11.75 -32.48 15.96
C ASP A 2 -13.01 -32.32 15.12
N ALA A 3 -14.10 -31.78 15.66
CA ALA A 3 -15.33 -31.50 14.90
C ALA A 3 -15.14 -30.41 13.82
N ILE A 4 -14.30 -29.42 14.10
CA ILE A 4 -13.96 -28.34 13.15
C ILE A 4 -13.02 -28.86 12.06
N ARG A 5 -12.09 -29.76 12.38
CA ARG A 5 -11.24 -30.44 11.38
C ARG A 5 -12.06 -31.38 10.45
N LYS A 6 -13.05 -32.08 11.00
CA LYS A 6 -13.94 -32.94 10.19
C LYS A 6 -14.87 -32.16 9.28
N ALA A 7 -15.38 -31.01 9.74
CA ALA A 7 -16.20 -30.12 8.93
C ALA A 7 -15.40 -29.47 7.79
N SER A 8 -14.13 -29.10 8.03
CA SER A 8 -13.27 -28.54 6.97
C SER A 8 -12.91 -29.57 5.89
N GLY A 9 -12.69 -30.84 6.27
CA GLY A 9 -12.42 -31.92 5.33
C GLY A 9 -13.63 -32.31 4.45
N GLN A 10 -14.85 -32.20 4.99
CA GLN A 10 -16.08 -32.49 4.22
C GLN A 10 -16.50 -31.32 3.31
N LEU A 11 -16.23 -30.07 3.68
CA LEU A 11 -16.46 -28.93 2.79
C LEU A 11 -15.53 -28.95 1.55
N HIS A 12 -14.32 -29.49 1.69
CA HIS A 12 -13.38 -29.63 0.56
C HIS A 12 -13.88 -30.58 -0.54
N SER A 13 -14.69 -31.59 -0.20
CA SER A 13 -15.21 -32.57 -1.14
C SER A 13 -16.44 -32.11 -1.95
N TYR A 14 -17.10 -31.02 -1.53
CA TYR A 14 -18.31 -30.50 -2.18
C TYR A 14 -18.10 -29.21 -3.01
N LEU A 15 -16.89 -28.66 -3.06
CA LEU A 15 -16.59 -27.47 -3.86
C LEU A 15 -15.76 -27.89 -5.08
N PRO A 16 -16.32 -27.86 -6.31
CA PRO A 16 -15.52 -28.08 -7.50
C PRO A 16 -14.44 -26.99 -7.59
N SER A 17 -13.20 -27.47 -7.63
CA SER A 17 -11.94 -26.78 -7.91
C SER A 17 -11.70 -25.40 -7.24
N LEU A 18 -11.02 -25.42 -6.11
CA LEU A 18 -10.11 -24.38 -5.62
C LEU A 18 -8.94 -24.12 -6.61
N GLU A 19 -9.05 -24.61 -7.85
CA GLU A 19 -7.92 -24.84 -8.75
C GLU A 19 -7.37 -23.57 -9.38
N PHE A 20 -8.17 -22.55 -9.69
CA PHE A 20 -7.66 -21.43 -10.50
C PHE A 20 -6.71 -20.51 -9.74
N ASN A 21 -7.04 -20.06 -8.53
CA ASN A 21 -6.10 -19.32 -7.68
C ASN A 21 -4.98 -20.20 -7.13
N GLN A 22 -5.26 -21.48 -6.90
CA GLN A 22 -4.24 -22.46 -6.55
C GLN A 22 -3.29 -22.70 -7.73
N GLU A 23 -3.77 -22.70 -8.96
CA GLU A 23 -2.96 -22.84 -10.15
C GLU A 23 -2.08 -21.59 -10.38
N HIS A 24 -2.62 -20.38 -10.22
CA HIS A 24 -1.81 -19.16 -10.26
C HIS A 24 -0.72 -19.18 -9.18
N HIS A 25 -1.08 -19.43 -7.92
CA HIS A 25 -0.11 -19.51 -6.83
C HIS A 25 0.89 -20.64 -7.01
N ARG A 26 0.45 -21.80 -7.50
CA ARG A 26 1.35 -22.91 -7.83
C ARG A 26 2.33 -22.51 -8.93
N ARG A 27 1.83 -21.92 -10.01
CA ARG A 27 2.67 -21.47 -11.13
C ARG A 27 3.69 -20.44 -10.67
N ILE A 28 3.29 -19.43 -9.88
CA ILE A 28 4.23 -18.45 -9.33
C ILE A 28 5.27 -19.13 -8.43
N ASN A 29 4.86 -20.03 -7.54
CA ASN A 29 5.79 -20.75 -6.66
C ASN A 29 6.77 -21.65 -7.46
N GLU A 30 6.32 -22.29 -8.53
CA GLU A 30 7.18 -23.05 -9.43
C GLU A 30 8.18 -22.13 -10.17
N GLU A 31 7.72 -20.98 -10.64
CA GLU A 31 8.51 -20.03 -11.41
C GLU A 31 9.57 -19.30 -10.55
N ILE A 32 9.25 -18.96 -9.29
CA ILE A 32 10.21 -18.32 -8.40
C ILE A 32 11.28 -19.27 -7.87
N GLY A 33 11.07 -20.58 -8.01
CA GLY A 33 12.00 -21.61 -7.55
C GLY A 33 12.07 -21.73 -6.04
N GLN A 34 13.17 -22.27 -5.54
CA GLN A 34 13.36 -22.50 -4.10
C GLN A 34 13.55 -21.18 -3.37
N GLN A 35 12.68 -20.93 -2.40
CA GLN A 35 12.73 -19.80 -1.46
C GLN A 35 13.02 -20.33 -0.06
N LEU A 36 13.54 -19.47 0.82
CA LEU A 36 13.74 -19.83 2.22
C LEU A 36 12.40 -20.15 2.91
N SER A 37 12.39 -21.17 3.72
CA SER A 37 11.28 -21.45 4.64
C SER A 37 11.18 -20.35 5.72
N VAL A 38 10.05 -20.31 6.43
CA VAL A 38 9.87 -19.36 7.55
C VAL A 38 11.01 -19.50 8.58
N ASP A 39 11.38 -20.72 8.93
CA ASP A 39 12.45 -20.95 9.94
C ASP A 39 13.83 -20.51 9.43
N GLU A 40 14.15 -20.75 8.16
CA GLU A 40 15.40 -20.27 7.54
C GLU A 40 15.45 -18.75 7.49
N VAL A 41 14.34 -18.09 7.14
CA VAL A 41 14.26 -16.61 7.17
C VAL A 41 14.47 -16.08 8.59
N LEU A 42 13.87 -16.69 9.60
CA LEU A 42 14.02 -16.28 11.01
C LEU A 42 15.44 -16.47 11.54
N GLN A 43 16.17 -17.46 11.03
CA GLN A 43 17.56 -17.75 11.39
C GLN A 43 18.57 -16.95 10.53
N HIS A 44 18.13 -16.25 9.50
CA HIS A 44 19.02 -15.50 8.62
C HIS A 44 19.69 -14.34 9.39
N PRO A 45 21.01 -14.12 9.27
CA PRO A 45 21.73 -13.09 10.03
C PRO A 45 21.19 -11.66 9.82
N GLU A 46 20.62 -11.37 8.67
CA GLU A 46 20.03 -10.07 8.36
C GLU A 46 18.64 -9.90 8.99
N PHE A 47 17.97 -10.95 9.47
CA PHE A 47 16.58 -10.86 9.94
C PHE A 47 16.37 -9.81 11.05
N PRO A 48 17.25 -9.65 12.06
CA PRO A 48 17.12 -8.60 13.07
C PRO A 48 17.23 -7.16 12.50
N HIS A 49 17.79 -7.02 11.30
CA HIS A 49 18.11 -5.74 10.65
C HIS A 49 17.17 -5.39 9.49
N VAL A 50 16.10 -6.16 9.30
CA VAL A 50 15.12 -5.96 8.19
C VAL A 50 14.50 -4.56 8.22
N ASN A 51 14.15 -4.07 9.41
CA ASN A 51 13.75 -2.68 9.60
C ASN A 51 15.00 -1.83 9.82
N TRP A 52 15.24 -0.90 8.92
CA TRP A 52 16.39 0.00 9.05
C TRP A 52 16.23 0.95 10.23
N PRO A 53 17.29 1.25 10.97
CA PRO A 53 17.25 2.15 12.12
C PRO A 53 17.25 3.63 11.68
N LEU A 54 16.32 3.99 10.78
CA LEU A 54 16.15 5.36 10.34
C LEU A 54 15.63 6.22 11.50
N GLN A 55 16.39 7.25 11.85
CA GLN A 55 16.02 8.15 12.94
C GLN A 55 15.10 9.27 12.40
N PRO A 56 13.85 9.35 12.84
CA PRO A 56 12.97 10.44 12.44
C PRO A 56 13.36 11.77 13.14
N ASP A 57 13.14 12.88 12.46
CA ASP A 57 13.25 14.22 13.07
C ASP A 57 12.11 14.44 14.08
N ARG A 58 10.94 13.84 13.82
CA ARG A 58 9.79 13.85 14.72
C ARG A 58 9.03 12.54 14.66
N LYS A 59 8.75 11.95 15.83
CA LYS A 59 7.89 10.77 15.98
C LYS A 59 6.89 11.01 17.10
N GLU A 60 5.61 10.87 16.79
CA GLU A 60 4.53 11.08 17.76
C GLU A 60 3.34 10.17 17.48
N ARG A 61 2.45 10.12 18.47
CA ARG A 61 1.10 9.55 18.34
C ARG A 61 0.10 10.65 18.69
N ILE A 62 -0.73 11.00 17.73
CA ILE A 62 -1.73 12.07 17.84
C ILE A 62 -3.15 11.52 17.98
N ASP A 63 -3.99 12.23 18.70
CA ASP A 63 -5.41 11.92 18.77
C ASP A 63 -6.12 12.41 17.51
N VAL A 64 -6.88 11.52 16.89
CA VAL A 64 -7.71 11.81 15.71
C VAL A 64 -9.13 11.29 15.92
N ALA A 65 -10.03 11.66 15.03
CA ALA A 65 -11.41 11.18 14.96
C ALA A 65 -12.27 11.54 16.19
N ALA A 66 -11.99 12.65 16.87
CA ALA A 66 -12.89 13.17 17.90
C ALA A 66 -14.28 13.43 17.28
N GLY A 67 -15.34 12.91 17.92
CA GLY A 67 -16.71 12.98 17.38
C GLY A 67 -16.99 12.05 16.19
N ARG A 68 -16.03 11.22 15.77
CA ARG A 68 -16.14 10.27 14.66
C ARG A 68 -15.86 8.81 15.08
N GLY A 69 -16.19 8.48 16.34
CA GLY A 69 -15.91 7.18 16.95
C GLY A 69 -14.58 7.10 17.70
N GLY A 70 -13.83 8.19 17.78
CA GLY A 70 -12.65 8.40 18.59
C GLY A 70 -12.92 9.31 19.80
N PRO A 71 -11.85 9.87 20.42
CA PRO A 71 -10.48 9.90 19.89
C PRO A 71 -9.78 8.55 19.96
N PHE A 72 -8.88 8.31 19.00
CA PHE A 72 -7.89 7.24 19.02
C PHE A 72 -6.59 7.74 18.39
N LYS A 73 -5.47 7.02 18.61
CA LYS A 73 -4.16 7.53 18.23
C LYS A 73 -3.68 6.99 16.89
N ILE A 74 -3.15 7.91 16.06
CA ILE A 74 -2.39 7.60 14.85
C ILE A 74 -0.91 7.87 15.13
N SER A 75 -0.04 6.90 14.81
CA SER A 75 1.42 7.02 14.91
C SER A 75 1.99 7.49 13.58
N TYR A 76 2.94 8.45 13.62
CA TYR A 76 3.65 8.91 12.45
C TYR A 76 5.13 9.17 12.73
N GLU A 77 5.91 9.22 11.65
CA GLU A 77 7.30 9.66 11.63
C GLU A 77 7.47 10.71 10.53
N LEU A 78 8.17 11.79 10.85
CA LEU A 78 8.60 12.81 9.91
C LEU A 78 10.11 12.74 9.78
N HIS A 79 10.59 12.66 8.53
CA HIS A 79 12.00 12.54 8.19
C HIS A 79 12.39 13.61 7.17
N GLY A 80 13.50 14.32 7.41
CA GLY A 80 13.97 15.42 6.58
C GLY A 80 13.23 16.73 6.84
N HIS A 81 13.83 17.81 6.37
CA HIS A 81 13.40 19.18 6.66
C HIS A 81 13.33 20.07 5.41
N GLY A 82 13.41 19.45 4.22
CA GLY A 82 13.32 20.13 2.94
C GLY A 82 11.93 20.71 2.66
N PRO A 83 11.82 21.67 1.75
CA PRO A 83 10.56 22.36 1.46
C PRO A 83 9.52 21.50 0.74
N ARG A 84 9.93 20.42 0.06
CA ARG A 84 9.05 19.52 -0.69
C ARG A 84 8.44 18.49 0.24
N LYS A 85 7.17 18.65 0.57
CA LYS A 85 6.45 17.88 1.57
C LYS A 85 5.77 16.67 0.93
N ILE A 86 6.21 15.46 1.25
CA ILE A 86 5.64 14.21 0.72
C ILE A 86 4.94 13.44 1.84
N ILE A 87 3.67 13.08 1.66
CA ILE A 87 2.97 12.13 2.52
C ILE A 87 2.80 10.79 1.79
N TRP A 88 3.17 9.72 2.49
CA TRP A 88 3.10 8.34 1.99
C TRP A 88 1.97 7.58 2.66
N ILE A 89 0.93 7.24 1.88
CA ILE A 89 -0.27 6.56 2.38
C ILE A 89 -0.20 5.09 1.99
N MET A 90 -0.06 4.23 3.00
CA MET A 90 0.11 2.79 2.80
C MET A 90 -1.22 2.09 2.50
N GLY A 91 -1.12 0.96 1.79
CA GLY A 91 -2.23 0.06 1.47
C GLY A 91 -2.66 -0.85 2.62
N LEU A 92 -3.58 -1.75 2.31
CA LEU A 92 -4.17 -2.73 3.22
C LEU A 92 -3.11 -3.58 3.92
N GLY A 93 -3.12 -3.58 5.25
CA GLY A 93 -2.25 -4.41 6.09
C GLY A 93 -0.77 -4.03 6.04
N GLY A 94 -0.41 -2.98 5.33
CA GLY A 94 0.94 -2.41 5.36
C GLY A 94 1.09 -1.37 6.45
N TYR A 95 2.27 -1.24 7.04
CA TYR A 95 2.60 -0.28 8.09
C TYR A 95 3.68 0.70 7.61
N MET A 96 3.93 1.79 8.34
CA MET A 96 4.82 2.88 7.88
C MET A 96 6.23 2.40 7.54
N LYS A 97 6.79 1.38 8.22
CA LYS A 97 8.13 0.84 7.90
C LYS A 97 8.19 0.15 6.53
N THR A 98 7.06 -0.18 5.91
CA THR A 98 7.05 -0.63 4.52
C THR A 98 7.58 0.44 3.57
N TRP A 99 7.44 1.73 3.90
CA TRP A 99 7.99 2.87 3.17
C TRP A 99 9.47 3.16 3.47
N GLN A 100 10.19 2.32 4.23
CA GLN A 100 11.56 2.64 4.67
C GLN A 100 12.54 2.98 3.55
N ARG A 101 12.37 2.37 2.36
CA ARG A 101 13.20 2.69 1.18
C ARG A 101 12.97 4.12 0.71
N GLN A 102 11.70 4.52 0.56
CA GLN A 102 11.30 5.87 0.19
C GLN A 102 11.64 6.88 1.28
N THR A 103 11.45 6.51 2.54
CA THR A 103 11.86 7.31 3.70
C THR A 103 13.37 7.57 3.68
N LYS A 104 14.19 6.55 3.39
CA LYS A 104 15.64 6.71 3.24
C LYS A 104 15.97 7.61 2.05
N ASP A 105 15.37 7.33 0.89
CA ASP A 105 15.69 8.01 -0.36
C ASP A 105 15.36 9.52 -0.29
N PHE A 106 14.19 9.88 0.23
CA PHE A 106 13.70 11.27 0.29
C PHE A 106 13.98 11.94 1.64
N GLY A 107 13.74 11.25 2.75
CA GLY A 107 13.84 11.85 4.09
C GLY A 107 15.23 11.82 4.72
N HIS A 108 16.16 11.02 4.19
CA HIS A 108 17.54 10.95 4.69
C HIS A 108 18.57 11.34 3.64
N THR A 109 18.56 10.67 2.47
CA THR A 109 19.54 10.94 1.41
C THR A 109 19.38 12.33 0.81
N GLU A 110 18.16 12.80 0.68
CA GLU A 110 17.81 14.12 0.13
C GLU A 110 17.04 14.98 1.16
N SER A 111 17.40 14.87 2.43
CA SER A 111 16.70 15.49 3.57
C SER A 111 16.58 17.01 3.49
N ASP A 112 17.55 17.67 2.84
CA ASP A 112 17.52 19.13 2.63
C ASP A 112 16.52 19.57 1.55
N GLN A 113 16.12 18.63 0.67
CA GLN A 113 15.19 18.89 -0.42
C GLN A 113 13.76 18.47 -0.08
N TYR A 114 13.60 17.41 0.73
CA TYR A 114 12.31 16.80 1.02
C TYR A 114 12.04 16.66 2.50
N SER A 115 10.77 16.78 2.85
CA SER A 115 10.20 16.33 4.13
C SER A 115 9.30 15.14 3.84
N SER A 116 9.58 13.98 4.41
CA SER A 116 8.92 12.70 4.17
C SER A 116 8.08 12.30 5.38
N LEU A 117 6.76 12.32 5.26
CA LEU A 117 5.81 11.96 6.31
C LEU A 117 5.28 10.56 6.05
N VAL A 118 5.60 9.63 6.95
CA VAL A 118 5.05 8.26 6.97
C VAL A 118 4.22 8.05 8.22
N PHE A 119 3.15 7.28 8.13
CA PHE A 119 2.27 7.01 9.26
C PHE A 119 1.62 5.64 9.15
N ASP A 120 1.18 5.12 10.27
CA ASP A 120 0.36 3.91 10.32
C ASP A 120 -1.11 4.30 10.23
N ASN A 121 -1.82 3.80 9.23
CA ASN A 121 -3.27 3.92 9.16
C ASN A 121 -3.93 3.34 10.42
N ARG A 122 -5.14 3.81 10.79
CA ARG A 122 -5.94 3.13 11.81
C ARG A 122 -6.00 1.63 11.54
N GLY A 123 -5.82 0.80 12.55
CA GLY A 123 -5.93 -0.66 12.42
C GLY A 123 -4.60 -1.40 12.23
N ILE A 124 -3.46 -0.71 12.09
CA ILE A 124 -2.16 -1.33 11.82
C ILE A 124 -1.02 -0.64 12.60
N GLY A 125 0.13 -1.31 12.71
CA GLY A 125 1.38 -0.77 13.22
C GLY A 125 1.28 -0.27 14.66
N GLU A 126 1.82 0.92 14.92
CA GLU A 126 1.78 1.59 16.22
C GLU A 126 0.49 2.42 16.44
N SER A 127 -0.35 2.56 15.41
CA SER A 127 -1.66 3.21 15.52
C SER A 127 -2.67 2.34 16.24
N ASP A 128 -3.68 2.97 16.85
CA ASP A 128 -4.78 2.26 17.51
C ASP A 128 -5.64 1.47 16.52
N LYS A 129 -6.29 0.44 17.03
CA LYS A 129 -7.09 -0.51 16.26
C LYS A 129 -8.53 -0.56 16.80
N PRO A 130 -9.24 0.59 16.76
CA PRO A 130 -10.60 0.64 17.28
C PRO A 130 -11.50 -0.32 16.49
N LEU A 131 -12.42 -1.00 17.19
CA LEU A 131 -13.43 -1.84 16.55
C LEU A 131 -14.57 -0.95 16.07
N LEU A 132 -14.40 -0.39 14.88
CA LEU A 132 -15.34 0.50 14.22
C LEU A 132 -15.56 0.07 12.77
N ARG A 133 -16.57 0.62 12.14
CA ARG A 133 -16.68 0.57 10.68
C ARG A 133 -15.65 1.52 10.07
N TYR A 134 -14.64 0.98 9.39
CA TYR A 134 -13.69 1.78 8.63
C TYR A 134 -14.25 2.09 7.25
N THR A 135 -14.01 3.30 6.78
CA THR A 135 -14.18 3.71 5.38
C THR A 135 -12.97 4.49 4.93
N THR A 136 -12.66 4.45 3.64
CA THR A 136 -11.56 5.24 3.06
C THR A 136 -11.76 6.75 3.29
N PHE A 137 -13.02 7.22 3.32
CA PHE A 137 -13.37 8.59 3.63
C PHE A 137 -13.02 8.98 5.09
N GLU A 138 -13.38 8.14 6.07
CA GLU A 138 -12.99 8.40 7.47
C GLU A 138 -11.48 8.30 7.68
N MET A 139 -10.79 7.42 6.96
CA MET A 139 -9.34 7.33 6.99
C MET A 139 -8.68 8.56 6.34
N ALA A 140 -9.27 9.13 5.30
CA ALA A 140 -8.81 10.39 4.71
C ALA A 140 -8.94 11.56 5.69
N LYS A 141 -10.00 11.61 6.50
CA LYS A 141 -10.12 12.62 7.57
C LYS A 141 -9.02 12.49 8.63
N ASP A 142 -8.59 11.27 8.96
CA ASP A 142 -7.45 11.09 9.87
C ASP A 142 -6.17 11.68 9.26
N VAL A 143 -5.98 11.50 7.94
CA VAL A 143 -4.86 12.10 7.23
C VAL A 143 -4.94 13.63 7.26
N VAL A 144 -6.14 14.21 7.10
CA VAL A 144 -6.33 15.67 7.22
C VAL A 144 -5.96 16.17 8.60
N GLU A 145 -6.42 15.51 9.67
CA GLU A 145 -6.09 15.85 11.04
C GLU A 145 -4.57 15.70 11.32
N LEU A 146 -3.91 14.70 10.71
CA LEU A 146 -2.47 14.54 10.77
C LEU A 146 -1.74 15.68 10.04
N LEU A 147 -2.17 16.06 8.84
CA LEU A 147 -1.59 17.18 8.10
C LEU A 147 -1.75 18.51 8.85
N ASP A 148 -2.89 18.73 9.51
CA ASP A 148 -3.12 19.89 10.38
C ASP A 148 -2.16 19.90 11.56
N HIS A 149 -1.98 18.75 12.22
CA HIS A 149 -1.09 18.62 13.38
C HIS A 149 0.39 18.90 13.03
N VAL A 150 0.86 18.44 11.86
CA VAL A 150 2.24 18.70 11.41
C VAL A 150 2.40 20.10 10.76
N GLY A 151 1.31 20.84 10.61
CA GLY A 151 1.33 22.20 10.03
C GLY A 151 1.47 22.23 8.50
N TRP A 152 1.10 21.15 7.81
CA TRP A 152 1.15 21.07 6.34
C TRP A 152 -0.18 21.52 5.72
N ILE A 153 -0.48 22.81 5.88
CA ILE A 153 -1.77 23.41 5.53
C ILE A 153 -1.69 24.42 4.37
N GLU A 154 -0.49 24.78 3.94
CA GLU A 154 -0.29 25.78 2.89
C GLU A 154 -0.86 25.27 1.55
N SER A 155 -1.34 26.21 0.73
CA SER A 155 -1.87 25.90 -0.59
C SER A 155 -0.79 25.28 -1.48
N ARG A 156 -1.18 24.21 -2.18
CA ARG A 156 -0.32 23.50 -3.16
C ARG A 156 1.06 23.08 -2.62
N SER A 157 1.15 22.70 -1.33
CA SER A 157 2.42 22.35 -0.69
C SER A 157 2.64 20.85 -0.50
N VAL A 158 1.57 20.03 -0.53
CA VAL A 158 1.66 18.62 -0.16
C VAL A 158 1.60 17.72 -1.40
N HIS A 159 2.61 16.88 -1.57
CA HIS A 159 2.65 15.80 -2.57
C HIS A 159 2.17 14.50 -1.93
N VAL A 160 1.09 13.94 -2.45
CA VAL A 160 0.47 12.72 -1.92
C VAL A 160 0.87 11.52 -2.77
N VAL A 161 1.37 10.48 -2.12
CA VAL A 161 1.65 9.18 -2.76
C VAL A 161 0.85 8.10 -2.03
N GLY A 162 -0.16 7.56 -2.68
CA GLY A 162 -1.03 6.53 -2.12
C GLY A 162 -0.98 5.23 -2.92
N ILE A 163 -0.63 4.11 -2.25
CA ILE A 163 -0.62 2.79 -2.88
C ILE A 163 -1.85 1.98 -2.47
N SER A 164 -2.50 1.29 -3.42
CA SER A 164 -3.59 0.35 -3.14
C SER A 164 -4.74 1.02 -2.38
N MET A 165 -5.13 0.53 -1.20
CA MET A 165 -6.07 1.22 -0.31
C MET A 165 -5.60 2.66 0.02
N GLY A 166 -4.30 2.92 0.10
CA GLY A 166 -3.76 4.27 0.29
C GLY A 166 -4.10 5.21 -0.86
N GLY A 167 -4.14 4.72 -2.09
CA GLY A 167 -4.64 5.46 -3.25
C GLY A 167 -6.16 5.71 -3.20
N MET A 168 -6.93 4.77 -2.64
CA MET A 168 -8.36 4.97 -2.36
C MET A 168 -8.57 6.07 -1.29
N ILE A 169 -7.74 6.07 -0.23
CA ILE A 169 -7.75 7.14 0.79
C ILE A 169 -7.37 8.49 0.16
N ALA A 170 -6.35 8.52 -0.71
CA ALA A 170 -5.92 9.73 -1.40
C ALA A 170 -7.03 10.32 -2.30
N GLN A 171 -7.87 9.49 -2.93
CA GLN A 171 -9.04 9.94 -3.69
C GLN A 171 -10.08 10.65 -2.80
N GLU A 172 -10.14 10.30 -1.51
CA GLU A 172 -11.08 10.91 -0.56
C GLU A 172 -10.55 12.22 0.06
N LEU A 173 -9.23 12.47 0.02
CA LEU A 173 -8.64 13.71 0.56
C LEU A 173 -9.21 14.96 -0.11
N VAL A 174 -9.46 14.90 -1.41
CA VAL A 174 -10.07 16.02 -2.17
C VAL A 174 -11.50 16.31 -1.68
N SER A 175 -12.26 15.26 -1.35
CA SER A 175 -13.63 15.40 -0.85
C SER A 175 -13.70 15.88 0.62
N SER A 176 -12.57 15.89 1.33
CA SER A 176 -12.47 16.24 2.76
C SER A 176 -12.06 17.70 3.01
N SER A 177 -12.21 18.60 2.04
CA SER A 177 -11.95 20.05 2.12
C SER A 177 -10.47 20.46 2.13
N ARG A 178 -9.56 19.59 1.66
CA ARG A 178 -8.12 19.86 1.59
C ARG A 178 -7.54 19.91 0.16
N GLU A 179 -8.39 19.99 -0.85
CA GLU A 179 -7.98 20.08 -2.25
C GLU A 179 -6.99 21.22 -2.50
N SER A 180 -7.16 22.36 -1.83
CA SER A 180 -6.30 23.52 -2.00
C SER A 180 -4.88 23.32 -1.49
N SER A 181 -4.63 22.42 -0.52
CA SER A 181 -3.29 22.13 0.00
C SER A 181 -2.53 21.09 -0.81
N LEU A 182 -3.24 20.34 -1.69
CA LEU A 182 -2.64 19.28 -2.48
C LEU A 182 -1.92 19.83 -3.71
N SER A 183 -0.62 19.59 -3.81
CA SER A 183 0.18 19.96 -4.96
C SER A 183 0.12 18.91 -6.06
N HIS A 184 0.14 17.62 -5.66
CA HIS A 184 0.24 16.52 -6.60
C HIS A 184 -0.35 15.24 -5.98
N LEU A 185 -1.08 14.46 -6.78
CA LEU A 185 -1.64 13.15 -6.41
C LEU A 185 -1.05 12.03 -7.25
N ASN A 186 -0.43 11.07 -6.59
CA ASN A 186 0.09 9.86 -7.21
C ASN A 186 -0.74 8.66 -6.75
N PHE A 187 -1.48 8.08 -7.66
CA PHE A 187 -2.29 6.88 -7.47
C PHE A 187 -1.51 5.66 -7.95
N ILE A 188 -1.02 4.85 -7.02
CA ILE A 188 -0.17 3.69 -7.30
C ILE A 188 -0.99 2.41 -7.10
N SER A 189 -1.11 1.58 -8.14
CA SER A 189 -1.75 0.25 -8.07
C SER A 189 -3.07 0.26 -7.30
N THR A 190 -3.98 1.18 -7.67
CA THR A 190 -5.23 1.44 -6.95
C THR A 190 -6.45 1.41 -7.87
N ALA A 191 -7.62 1.54 -7.29
CA ALA A 191 -8.91 1.49 -7.98
C ALA A 191 -9.83 2.64 -7.56
N PRO A 192 -10.70 3.13 -8.43
CA PRO A 192 -11.79 4.02 -8.03
C PRO A 192 -12.92 3.29 -7.32
N ARG A 193 -13.05 2.03 -7.59
CA ARG A 193 -13.95 1.04 -6.99
C ARG A 193 -13.50 -0.36 -7.41
N ILE A 194 -13.78 -1.37 -6.59
CA ILE A 194 -13.47 -2.75 -6.95
C ILE A 194 -14.58 -3.28 -7.86
N VAL A 195 -14.24 -3.52 -9.13
CA VAL A 195 -15.12 -4.22 -10.07
C VAL A 195 -14.78 -5.69 -10.10
N ARG A 196 -15.76 -6.50 -10.46
CA ARG A 196 -15.57 -7.93 -10.57
C ARG A 196 -14.84 -8.26 -11.88
N THR A 197 -13.62 -8.75 -11.75
CA THR A 197 -12.79 -9.21 -12.89
C THR A 197 -12.80 -10.72 -13.08
N LEU A 198 -13.33 -11.46 -12.09
CA LEU A 198 -13.41 -12.90 -12.06
C LEU A 198 -14.87 -13.40 -12.05
N PRO A 199 -15.15 -14.65 -12.43
CA PRO A 199 -16.46 -15.26 -12.26
C PRO A 199 -16.98 -15.16 -10.84
N TYR A 200 -18.31 -15.05 -10.66
CA TYR A 200 -18.92 -14.76 -9.36
C TYR A 200 -18.47 -15.69 -8.23
N MET A 201 -18.52 -16.99 -8.48
CA MET A 201 -18.15 -17.99 -7.46
C MET A 201 -16.67 -17.93 -7.09
N GLU A 202 -15.81 -17.64 -8.05
CA GLU A 202 -14.38 -17.45 -7.82
C GLU A 202 -14.09 -16.19 -7.01
N ASN A 203 -14.76 -15.08 -7.31
CA ASN A 203 -14.66 -13.87 -6.54
C ASN A 203 -15.10 -14.06 -5.08
N VAL A 204 -16.23 -14.76 -4.85
CA VAL A 204 -16.72 -15.09 -3.50
C VAL A 204 -15.69 -15.96 -2.76
N ARG A 205 -15.16 -16.97 -3.43
CA ARG A 205 -14.13 -17.86 -2.87
C ARG A 205 -12.86 -17.09 -2.47
N ASN A 206 -12.36 -16.21 -3.34
CA ASN A 206 -11.17 -15.41 -3.04
C ASN A 206 -11.38 -14.51 -1.81
N ARG A 207 -12.57 -13.95 -1.64
CA ARG A 207 -12.94 -13.18 -0.45
C ARG A 207 -12.99 -14.03 0.82
N ILE A 208 -13.56 -15.23 0.74
CA ILE A 208 -13.57 -16.20 1.84
C ILE A 208 -12.15 -16.63 2.17
N ASP A 209 -11.34 -16.95 1.17
CA ASP A 209 -9.95 -17.37 1.32
C ASP A 209 -9.08 -16.31 1.98
N LEU A 210 -9.32 -15.04 1.69
CA LEU A 210 -8.64 -13.91 2.33
C LEU A 210 -9.00 -13.78 3.82
N MET A 211 -10.22 -14.17 4.20
CA MET A 211 -10.69 -14.10 5.58
C MET A 211 -10.35 -15.36 6.40
N TRP A 212 -10.01 -16.47 5.74
CA TRP A 212 -9.78 -17.74 6.43
C TRP A 212 -8.39 -17.79 7.07
N PRO A 213 -8.27 -18.26 8.34
CA PRO A 213 -6.98 -18.42 8.98
C PRO A 213 -6.10 -19.44 8.25
N LYS A 214 -4.87 -19.07 7.94
CA LYS A 214 -3.87 -19.93 7.32
C LYS A 214 -2.60 -19.97 8.15
N ALA A 215 -1.77 -21.01 7.94
CA ALA A 215 -0.40 -21.01 8.44
C ALA A 215 0.38 -19.79 7.90
N LEU A 216 1.28 -19.26 8.71
CA LEU A 216 2.00 -18.02 8.39
C LEU A 216 2.74 -18.08 7.06
N GLY A 217 3.44 -19.18 6.78
CA GLY A 217 4.13 -19.39 5.50
C GLY A 217 3.17 -19.34 4.30
N ALA A 218 1.98 -19.97 4.40
CA ALA A 218 0.97 -19.95 3.35
C ALA A 218 0.40 -18.54 3.13
N GLN A 219 0.26 -17.73 4.19
CA GLN A 219 -0.13 -16.33 4.06
C GLN A 219 0.93 -15.52 3.31
N ILE A 220 2.21 -15.71 3.64
CA ILE A 220 3.33 -15.01 2.99
C ILE A 220 3.43 -15.43 1.52
N SER A 221 3.36 -16.73 1.21
CA SER A 221 3.35 -17.22 -0.18
C SER A 221 2.21 -16.62 -1.00
N LYS A 222 1.01 -16.52 -0.40
CA LYS A 222 -0.13 -15.89 -1.07
C LYS A 222 0.14 -14.42 -1.38
N VAL A 223 0.64 -13.65 -0.42
CA VAL A 223 0.94 -12.22 -0.65
C VAL A 223 2.05 -12.06 -1.69
N LYS A 224 3.08 -12.93 -1.70
CA LYS A 224 4.09 -12.95 -2.77
C LYS A 224 3.43 -13.07 -4.14
N ALA A 225 2.58 -14.08 -4.33
CA ALA A 225 1.96 -14.37 -5.61
C ALA A 225 0.94 -13.30 -6.06
N ASP A 226 0.23 -12.69 -5.13
CA ASP A 226 -0.78 -11.69 -5.45
C ASP A 226 -0.17 -10.29 -5.71
N CYS A 227 0.96 -9.96 -5.05
CA CYS A 227 1.49 -8.60 -5.03
C CYS A 227 2.74 -8.37 -5.88
N TYR A 228 3.47 -9.41 -6.26
CA TYR A 228 4.77 -9.25 -6.92
C TYR A 228 4.88 -10.09 -8.18
N SER A 229 5.65 -9.59 -9.14
CA SER A 229 6.02 -10.39 -10.31
C SER A 229 6.98 -11.52 -9.92
N ALA A 230 6.81 -12.70 -10.54
CA ALA A 230 7.73 -13.82 -10.32
C ALA A 230 9.17 -13.46 -10.71
N GLU A 231 9.31 -12.64 -11.77
CA GLU A 231 10.61 -12.17 -12.22
C GLU A 231 11.34 -11.38 -11.12
N TRP A 232 10.64 -10.47 -10.44
CA TRP A 232 11.25 -9.71 -9.34
C TRP A 232 11.52 -10.58 -8.11
N LEU A 233 10.58 -11.46 -7.75
CA LEU A 233 10.73 -12.33 -6.56
C LEU A 233 11.96 -13.22 -6.61
N LYS A 234 12.34 -13.74 -7.80
CA LYS A 234 13.50 -14.61 -7.97
C LYS A 234 14.84 -13.89 -8.14
N LYS A 235 14.83 -12.57 -8.39
CA LYS A 235 16.08 -11.80 -8.50
C LYS A 235 16.81 -11.78 -7.16
N PRO A 236 18.16 -11.71 -7.19
CA PRO A 236 18.96 -11.48 -5.99
C PRO A 236 18.48 -10.25 -5.21
N ASP A 237 18.54 -10.32 -3.88
CA ASP A 237 18.25 -9.16 -3.03
C ASP A 237 19.39 -8.14 -3.11
N GLU A 238 19.14 -7.04 -3.79
CA GLU A 238 20.04 -5.89 -3.91
C GLU A 238 19.75 -4.80 -2.86
N THR A 239 18.85 -5.08 -1.90
CA THR A 239 18.54 -4.13 -0.83
C THR A 239 19.74 -4.00 0.09
N GLU A 240 20.03 -2.79 0.52
CA GLU A 240 21.10 -2.52 1.47
C GLU A 240 20.92 -3.37 2.73
N SER A 241 21.93 -4.14 3.07
CA SER A 241 21.97 -5.04 4.22
C SER A 241 23.08 -4.66 5.18
N ILE A 242 22.89 -4.93 6.47
CA ILE A 242 23.87 -4.64 7.53
C ILE A 242 24.86 -5.80 7.67
N VAL A 243 24.39 -7.03 7.53
CA VAL A 243 25.20 -8.24 7.69
C VAL A 243 25.43 -8.92 6.35
N GLN A 244 24.35 -9.38 5.71
CA GLN A 244 24.40 -9.99 4.38
C GLN A 244 23.03 -9.94 3.72
N PRO A 245 22.92 -9.79 2.40
CA PRO A 245 21.64 -9.78 1.71
C PRO A 245 20.94 -11.14 1.83
N PHE A 246 19.61 -11.13 1.76
CA PHE A 246 18.85 -12.36 1.55
C PHE A 246 19.15 -12.93 0.16
N PRO A 247 18.98 -14.25 -0.05
CA PRO A 247 19.22 -14.86 -1.37
C PRO A 247 18.43 -14.21 -2.50
N THR A 248 17.15 -13.88 -2.23
CA THR A 248 16.24 -13.32 -3.22
C THR A 248 15.40 -12.17 -2.67
N ASN A 249 14.82 -11.37 -3.58
CA ASN A 249 13.84 -10.36 -3.21
C ASN A 249 12.60 -10.98 -2.52
N GLY A 250 12.22 -12.20 -2.91
CA GLY A 250 11.14 -12.94 -2.26
C GLY A 250 11.44 -13.29 -0.81
N ASP A 251 12.69 -13.62 -0.49
CA ASP A 251 13.12 -13.90 0.89
C ASP A 251 13.20 -12.59 1.71
N ARG A 252 13.71 -11.51 1.11
CA ARG A 252 13.66 -10.16 1.72
C ARG A 252 12.24 -9.72 2.03
N PHE A 253 11.30 -9.94 1.10
CA PHE A 253 9.89 -9.64 1.34
C PHE A 253 9.32 -10.49 2.49
N ALA A 254 9.60 -11.80 2.51
CA ALA A 254 9.15 -12.70 3.56
C ALA A 254 9.66 -12.23 4.94
N SER A 255 10.91 -11.78 5.03
CA SER A 255 11.48 -11.26 6.26
C SER A 255 10.76 -10.02 6.78
N GLY A 256 10.39 -9.09 5.90
CA GLY A 256 9.59 -7.90 6.25
C GLY A 256 8.19 -8.25 6.76
N GLU A 257 7.51 -9.18 6.09
CA GLU A 257 6.20 -9.69 6.53
C GLU A 257 6.27 -10.41 7.89
N LEU A 258 7.28 -11.23 8.11
CA LEU A 258 7.52 -11.89 9.39
C LEU A 258 7.78 -10.88 10.50
N THR A 259 8.66 -9.92 10.27
CA THR A 259 8.96 -8.85 11.23
C THR A 259 7.70 -8.12 11.66
N LYS A 260 6.87 -7.67 10.70
CA LYS A 260 5.60 -6.99 10.99
C LYS A 260 4.64 -7.85 11.82
N ARG A 261 4.53 -9.15 11.51
CA ARG A 261 3.59 -10.06 12.18
C ARG A 261 4.06 -10.52 13.56
N LEU A 262 5.37 -10.54 13.78
CA LEU A 262 5.97 -10.88 15.06
C LEU A 262 6.06 -9.69 16.03
N LEU A 263 5.99 -8.47 15.55
CA LEU A 263 5.90 -7.28 16.41
C LEU A 263 4.57 -7.29 17.18
N PRO A 264 4.61 -7.26 18.53
CA PRO A 264 3.41 -7.32 19.35
C PRO A 264 2.42 -6.21 18.99
N GLY A 265 1.21 -6.59 18.63
CA GLY A 265 0.14 -5.66 18.31
C GLY A 265 0.26 -4.92 16.98
N ALA A 266 1.37 -5.02 16.24
CA ALA A 266 1.53 -4.31 14.97
C ALA A 266 0.56 -4.80 13.89
N PHE A 267 0.30 -6.11 13.83
CA PHE A 267 -0.67 -6.70 12.92
C PHE A 267 -1.73 -7.46 13.71
N THR A 268 -2.99 -7.03 13.64
CA THR A 268 -4.12 -7.72 14.24
C THR A 268 -5.13 -8.13 13.18
N ARG A 269 -5.75 -9.30 13.34
CA ARG A 269 -6.81 -9.75 12.43
C ARG A 269 -7.99 -8.78 12.41
N GLN A 270 -8.35 -8.22 13.56
CA GLN A 270 -9.43 -7.22 13.67
C GLN A 270 -9.12 -5.99 12.83
N GLY A 271 -7.95 -5.36 13.00
CA GLY A 271 -7.54 -4.18 12.25
C GLY A 271 -7.48 -4.45 10.75
N PHE A 272 -6.90 -5.60 10.36
CA PHE A 272 -6.86 -6.04 8.97
C PHE A 272 -8.26 -6.18 8.34
N LEU A 273 -9.22 -6.82 9.04
CA LEU A 273 -10.58 -6.99 8.53
C LEU A 273 -11.34 -5.66 8.42
N CYS A 274 -11.12 -4.72 9.36
CA CYS A 274 -11.70 -3.39 9.27
C CYS A 274 -11.14 -2.60 8.08
N GLN A 275 -9.83 -2.68 7.81
CA GLN A 275 -9.22 -2.08 6.63
C GLN A 275 -9.68 -2.76 5.33
N LEU A 276 -9.79 -4.09 5.32
CA LEU A 276 -10.31 -4.86 4.17
C LEU A 276 -11.74 -4.44 3.83
N TYR A 277 -12.57 -4.22 4.85
CA TYR A 277 -13.91 -3.68 4.67
C TYR A 277 -13.87 -2.30 4.01
N ALA A 278 -13.03 -1.39 4.51
CA ALA A 278 -12.89 -0.05 3.94
C ALA A 278 -12.48 -0.08 2.46
N ALA A 279 -11.47 -0.88 2.12
CA ALA A 279 -11.01 -1.04 0.74
C ALA A 279 -12.07 -1.69 -0.17
N GLY A 280 -12.73 -2.74 0.32
CA GLY A 280 -13.73 -3.49 -0.44
C GLY A 280 -15.02 -2.72 -0.74
N PHE A 281 -15.34 -1.71 0.07
CA PHE A 281 -16.50 -0.83 -0.09
C PHE A 281 -16.14 0.57 -0.58
N HIS A 282 -14.87 0.83 -0.91
CA HIS A 282 -14.48 2.07 -1.55
C HIS A 282 -15.18 2.24 -2.90
N HIS A 283 -15.75 3.41 -3.14
CA HIS A 283 -16.45 3.69 -4.38
C HIS A 283 -16.37 5.17 -4.75
N LYS A 284 -15.78 5.46 -5.91
CA LYS A 284 -15.88 6.74 -6.61
C LYS A 284 -16.57 6.53 -7.96
N SER A 285 -17.59 7.31 -8.24
CA SER A 285 -18.20 7.37 -9.57
C SER A 285 -17.32 8.16 -10.54
N ALA A 286 -17.50 7.97 -11.83
CA ALA A 286 -16.82 8.75 -12.86
C ALA A 286 -17.03 10.28 -12.69
N ALA A 287 -18.23 10.70 -12.27
CA ALA A 287 -18.52 12.10 -12.00
C ALA A 287 -17.70 12.66 -10.82
N GLN A 288 -17.56 11.88 -9.73
CA GLN A 288 -16.73 12.26 -8.58
C GLN A 288 -15.24 12.32 -8.92
N LEU A 289 -14.75 11.40 -9.77
CA LEU A 289 -13.37 11.42 -10.24
C LEU A 289 -13.10 12.61 -11.17
N LYS A 290 -14.05 12.93 -12.05
CA LYS A 290 -13.96 14.15 -12.86
C LYS A 290 -13.90 15.39 -11.98
N GLN A 291 -14.75 15.52 -10.98
CA GLN A 291 -14.72 16.62 -10.01
C GLN A 291 -13.37 16.71 -9.27
N LEU A 292 -12.84 15.56 -8.82
CA LEU A 292 -11.52 15.46 -8.21
C LEU A 292 -10.44 16.01 -9.15
N ALA A 293 -10.44 15.54 -10.38
CA ALA A 293 -9.44 15.93 -11.38
C ALA A 293 -9.53 17.43 -11.74
N ASP A 294 -10.74 17.96 -11.85
CA ASP A 294 -10.97 19.37 -12.12
C ASP A 294 -10.55 20.27 -10.92
N ALA A 295 -10.73 19.81 -9.68
CA ALA A 295 -10.35 20.54 -8.48
C ALA A 295 -8.82 20.58 -8.23
N VAL A 296 -8.13 19.46 -8.47
CA VAL A 296 -6.67 19.34 -8.27
C VAL A 296 -5.90 19.94 -9.45
N GLY A 297 -6.40 19.78 -10.66
CA GLY A 297 -5.71 19.97 -11.93
C GLY A 297 -5.19 18.63 -12.44
N ARG A 298 -5.64 18.23 -13.64
CA ARG A 298 -5.35 16.89 -14.19
C ARG A 298 -3.86 16.65 -14.41
N GLU A 299 -3.15 17.66 -14.81
CA GLU A 299 -1.69 17.67 -14.99
C GLU A 299 -0.93 17.40 -13.68
N ARG A 300 -1.59 17.56 -12.53
CA ARG A 300 -1.07 17.27 -11.19
C ARG A 300 -1.40 15.87 -10.70
N ILE A 301 -2.01 15.04 -11.53
CA ILE A 301 -2.41 13.67 -11.19
C ILE A 301 -1.62 12.67 -12.00
N MET A 302 -1.12 11.63 -11.35
CA MET A 302 -0.50 10.47 -11.99
C MET A 302 -1.20 9.19 -11.58
N VAL A 303 -1.40 8.28 -12.55
CA VAL A 303 -1.82 6.89 -12.32
C VAL A 303 -0.68 5.97 -12.72
N LEU A 304 -0.12 5.26 -11.74
CA LEU A 304 0.92 4.25 -11.95
C LEU A 304 0.34 2.87 -11.65
N HIS A 305 0.50 1.91 -12.56
CA HIS A 305 0.00 0.55 -12.37
C HIS A 305 0.84 -0.47 -13.15
N GLY A 306 1.00 -1.66 -12.58
CA GLY A 306 1.63 -2.78 -13.25
C GLY A 306 0.63 -3.64 -14.02
N THR A 307 1.01 -4.11 -15.21
CA THR A 307 0.11 -4.99 -16.00
C THR A 307 -0.01 -6.40 -15.42
N GLY A 308 0.95 -6.80 -14.57
CA GLY A 308 0.98 -8.07 -13.83
C GLY A 308 0.43 -7.99 -12.40
N ASP A 309 -0.32 -6.94 -12.05
CA ASP A 309 -0.94 -6.80 -10.73
C ASP A 309 -2.12 -7.76 -10.56
N HIS A 310 -1.96 -8.75 -9.66
CA HIS A 310 -2.99 -9.73 -9.32
C HIS A 310 -3.75 -9.39 -8.03
N MET A 311 -3.32 -8.38 -7.27
CA MET A 311 -4.02 -7.89 -6.08
C MET A 311 -5.16 -6.92 -6.47
N ILE A 312 -4.84 -5.93 -7.31
CA ILE A 312 -5.81 -5.01 -7.94
C ILE A 312 -5.55 -5.05 -9.45
N ASP A 313 -6.33 -5.86 -10.15
CA ASP A 313 -6.21 -6.09 -11.59
C ASP A 313 -6.02 -4.79 -12.36
N PHE A 314 -5.14 -4.82 -13.36
CA PHE A 314 -4.76 -3.68 -14.21
C PHE A 314 -5.95 -2.94 -14.85
N VAL A 315 -7.11 -3.60 -15.02
CA VAL A 315 -8.32 -2.93 -15.50
C VAL A 315 -8.73 -1.76 -14.62
N HIS A 316 -8.46 -1.82 -13.32
CA HIS A 316 -8.77 -0.74 -12.37
C HIS A 316 -7.90 0.50 -12.60
N GLY A 317 -6.61 0.31 -12.91
CA GLY A 317 -5.70 1.42 -13.28
C GLY A 317 -6.14 2.10 -14.57
N LYS A 318 -6.54 1.31 -15.59
CA LYS A 318 -7.10 1.83 -16.83
C LYS A 318 -8.40 2.61 -16.60
N MET A 319 -9.29 2.07 -15.78
CA MET A 319 -10.57 2.72 -15.42
C MET A 319 -10.31 4.03 -14.67
N LEU A 320 -9.42 4.02 -13.68
CA LEU A 320 -9.07 5.22 -12.91
C LEU A 320 -8.50 6.31 -13.82
N LEU A 321 -7.54 5.97 -14.69
CA LEU A 321 -6.96 6.91 -15.64
C LEU A 321 -8.03 7.52 -16.55
N ALA A 322 -8.86 6.69 -17.16
CA ALA A 322 -9.92 7.16 -18.08
C ALA A 322 -10.94 8.07 -17.39
N GLU A 323 -11.40 7.71 -16.21
CA GLU A 323 -12.41 8.48 -15.46
C GLU A 323 -11.87 9.78 -14.84
N LEU A 324 -10.55 9.91 -14.65
CA LEU A 324 -9.88 11.16 -14.30
C LEU A 324 -9.69 12.11 -15.50
N GLY A 325 -9.90 11.64 -16.72
CA GLY A 325 -9.79 12.42 -17.95
C GLY A 325 -8.79 11.91 -18.98
N GLY A 326 -8.06 10.84 -18.65
CA GLY A 326 -7.07 10.22 -19.54
C GLY A 326 -5.83 11.06 -19.80
N GLU A 327 -4.91 10.53 -20.60
CA GLU A 327 -3.68 11.23 -21.02
C GLU A 327 -4.00 12.47 -21.86
N GLU A 328 -4.98 12.37 -22.76
CA GLU A 328 -5.44 13.50 -23.57
C GLU A 328 -6.00 14.66 -22.73
N GLY A 329 -6.54 14.33 -21.54
CA GLY A 329 -7.00 15.32 -20.57
C GLY A 329 -5.89 15.85 -19.64
N GLY A 330 -4.65 15.40 -19.79
CA GLY A 330 -3.50 15.88 -19.03
C GLY A 330 -3.10 15.00 -17.83
N VAL A 331 -3.81 13.89 -17.56
CA VAL A 331 -3.42 12.96 -16.47
C VAL A 331 -2.19 12.15 -16.91
N THR A 332 -1.16 12.12 -16.05
CA THR A 332 0.05 11.35 -16.35
C THR A 332 -0.20 9.86 -16.17
N LYS A 333 0.10 9.08 -17.21
CA LYS A 333 0.10 7.63 -17.20
C LYS A 333 1.51 7.09 -16.98
N SER A 334 1.64 6.13 -16.06
CA SER A 334 2.87 5.37 -15.83
C SER A 334 2.52 3.88 -15.68
N PHE A 335 2.30 3.19 -16.79
CA PHE A 335 1.98 1.77 -16.80
C PHE A 335 3.22 0.95 -17.13
N HIS A 336 3.50 -0.08 -16.30
CA HIS A 336 4.69 -0.89 -16.39
C HIS A 336 4.34 -2.34 -16.74
N ASP A 337 4.90 -2.84 -17.84
CA ASP A 337 4.62 -4.20 -18.30
C ASP A 337 5.22 -5.26 -17.38
N GLY A 338 4.44 -6.30 -17.09
CA GLY A 338 4.83 -7.41 -16.22
C GLY A 338 5.02 -7.07 -14.74
N MET A 339 5.05 -5.79 -14.35
CA MET A 339 5.19 -5.37 -12.95
C MET A 339 3.95 -5.75 -12.13
N GLY A 340 4.16 -6.20 -10.89
CA GLY A 340 3.07 -6.51 -9.94
C GLY A 340 2.49 -5.28 -9.25
N HIS A 341 1.99 -5.48 -8.05
CA HIS A 341 1.26 -4.50 -7.26
C HIS A 341 2.15 -3.45 -6.58
N VAL A 342 3.42 -3.78 -6.27
CA VAL A 342 4.24 -2.98 -5.34
C VAL A 342 5.40 -2.30 -6.08
N ALA A 343 5.08 -1.34 -6.95
CA ALA A 343 6.05 -0.53 -7.68
C ALA A 343 7.20 0.03 -6.82
N PRO A 344 6.97 0.55 -5.58
CA PRO A 344 8.03 1.05 -4.71
C PRO A 344 9.15 0.04 -4.39
N PHE A 345 8.87 -1.25 -4.60
CA PHE A 345 9.82 -2.34 -4.39
C PHE A 345 10.39 -2.85 -5.72
N GLU A 346 9.52 -3.18 -6.68
CA GLU A 346 9.93 -3.83 -7.92
C GLU A 346 10.79 -2.92 -8.81
N ILE A 347 10.50 -1.61 -8.79
CA ILE A 347 11.19 -0.60 -9.60
C ILE A 347 11.71 0.56 -8.74
N ARG A 348 12.24 0.31 -7.54
CA ARG A 348 12.61 1.31 -6.52
C ARG A 348 13.30 2.56 -7.09
N HIS A 349 14.38 2.39 -7.84
CA HIS A 349 15.17 3.51 -8.36
C HIS A 349 14.42 4.30 -9.43
N GLU A 350 13.66 3.61 -10.28
CA GLU A 350 12.81 4.24 -11.27
C GLU A 350 11.63 4.95 -10.59
N PHE A 351 11.00 4.30 -9.60
CA PHE A 351 9.93 4.89 -8.80
C PHE A 351 10.38 6.18 -8.12
N LYS A 352 11.58 6.21 -7.52
CA LYS A 352 12.18 7.43 -6.97
C LYS A 352 12.26 8.53 -8.03
N ARG A 353 12.79 8.21 -9.22
CA ARG A 353 12.92 9.19 -10.34
C ARG A 353 11.56 9.70 -10.81
N ILE A 354 10.57 8.82 -10.92
CA ILE A 354 9.20 9.19 -11.30
C ILE A 354 8.63 10.18 -10.30
N ILE A 355 8.64 9.85 -9.00
CA ILE A 355 8.07 10.73 -7.96
C ILE A 355 8.81 12.07 -7.90
N ALA A 356 10.14 12.08 -7.89
CA ALA A 356 10.93 13.31 -7.87
C ALA A 356 10.69 14.17 -9.13
N GLY A 357 10.60 13.54 -10.31
CA GLY A 357 10.30 14.23 -11.56
C GLY A 357 8.91 14.87 -11.54
N ARG A 358 7.90 14.15 -11.06
CA ARG A 358 6.53 14.68 -10.93
C ARG A 358 6.44 15.86 -9.96
N ILE A 359 7.18 15.80 -8.84
CA ILE A 359 7.27 16.93 -7.91
C ILE A 359 7.87 18.15 -8.61
N ALA A 360 9.01 17.98 -9.29
CA ALA A 360 9.68 19.08 -9.99
C ALA A 360 8.83 19.68 -11.13
N GLU A 361 8.01 18.86 -11.82
CA GLU A 361 7.07 19.33 -12.85
C GLU A 361 5.95 20.18 -12.24
N THR A 362 5.35 19.72 -11.14
CA THR A 362 4.24 20.46 -10.50
C THR A 362 4.68 21.76 -9.83
N GLU A 363 5.93 21.87 -9.39
CA GLU A 363 6.51 23.12 -8.90
C GLU A 363 6.58 24.20 -10.00
N LYS A 364 6.93 23.80 -11.23
CA LYS A 364 6.93 24.72 -12.39
C LYS A 364 5.55 25.22 -12.79
N MET A 365 4.49 24.46 -12.43
CA MET A 365 3.10 24.90 -12.69
C MET A 365 2.60 25.92 -11.67
N ALA A 366 3.29 26.06 -10.55
CA ALA A 366 2.93 27.00 -9.47
C ALA A 366 3.63 28.36 -9.59
N SER A 367 4.66 28.44 -10.44
CA SER A 367 5.38 29.66 -10.80
C SER A 367 4.74 30.33 -12.02
#